data_de866df0e5797e3a235aecbe80f786d5
#
_entry.id   de866df0e5797e3a235aecbe80f786d5
#
_cell.length_a   1.000
_cell.length_b   1.000
_cell.length_c   1.000
_cell.angle_alpha   90.00
_cell.angle_beta   90.00
_cell.angle_gamma   90.00
#
_symmetry.space_group_name_H-M   'P 1'
#
loop_
_entity.id
_entity.type
_entity.pdbx_description
1 polymer ?
#
loop_
_entity_poly.entity_id
_entity_poly.type
_entity_poly.pdbx_seq_one_letter_code
_entity_poly.pdbx_strand_id
1 'polypeptide(L)'
;DGSLIVAIMNRLLDTKIRLITGYKGTSDQLLALERGEIDGSAMAYSTVLTLRPNLHQAKEISVLLQIGRAKHSDLPNVPLLSELVKSEEDRAAVAVIFDKYEMGRPFFAPTGVPAERVALLRAAFDASMKDPELIAEAKKQKLEMNPLGGAHVQALIDRLYSSPEKTVQRARQLLGTEK
;
A
#
# COMPACT_ATOMS: atom_id res chain seq x y z
N ASP A 1 0.69 0.94 -10.26
CA ASP A 1 0.96 1.70 -9.01
C ASP A 1 2.43 2.12 -8.87
N GLY A 2 3.41 1.28 -9.24
CA GLY A 2 4.83 1.63 -9.15
C GLY A 2 5.22 2.91 -9.90
N SER A 3 4.67 3.11 -11.09
CA SER A 3 4.90 4.33 -11.90
C SER A 3 4.44 5.60 -11.18
N LEU A 4 3.31 5.51 -10.48
CA LEU A 4 2.75 6.61 -9.70
C LEU A 4 3.67 6.99 -8.52
N ILE A 5 4.18 5.98 -7.81
CA ILE A 5 5.10 6.16 -6.70
C ILE A 5 6.36 6.90 -7.17
N VAL A 6 6.96 6.45 -8.28
CA VAL A 6 8.14 7.09 -8.87
C VAL A 6 7.85 8.55 -9.26
N ALA A 7 6.71 8.84 -9.89
CA ALA A 7 6.34 10.20 -10.27
C ALA A 7 6.20 11.12 -9.04
N ILE A 8 5.59 10.63 -7.96
CA ILE A 8 5.44 11.37 -6.72
C ILE A 8 6.80 11.59 -6.03
N MET A 9 7.65 10.59 -5.96
CA MET A 9 8.99 10.72 -5.40
C MET A 9 9.82 11.76 -6.16
N ASN A 10 9.80 11.73 -7.48
CA ASN A 10 10.51 12.72 -8.29
C ASN A 10 10.01 14.15 -8.04
N ARG A 11 8.69 14.33 -7.82
CA ARG A 11 8.10 15.65 -7.57
C ARG A 11 8.31 16.16 -6.15
N LEU A 12 8.23 15.29 -5.15
CA LEU A 12 8.28 15.68 -3.73
C LEU A 12 9.68 15.68 -3.15
N LEU A 13 10.52 14.75 -3.58
CA LEU A 13 11.84 14.52 -3.01
C LEU A 13 12.98 14.91 -3.96
N ASP A 14 12.65 15.47 -5.13
CA ASP A 14 13.61 15.81 -6.21
C ASP A 14 14.49 14.59 -6.60
N THR A 15 13.94 13.38 -6.50
CA THR A 15 14.63 12.20 -7.00
C THR A 15 14.62 12.25 -8.53
N LYS A 16 15.64 11.67 -9.14
CA LYS A 16 15.77 11.62 -10.61
C LYS A 16 15.62 10.19 -11.11
N ILE A 17 14.63 9.48 -10.55
CA ILE A 17 14.37 8.09 -10.88
C ILE A 17 13.81 8.04 -12.31
N ARG A 18 14.50 7.31 -13.17
CA ARG A 18 14.03 7.03 -14.53
C ARG A 18 13.08 5.84 -14.51
N LEU A 19 11.85 6.06 -14.92
CA LEU A 19 10.84 5.01 -14.99
C LEU A 19 11.09 4.12 -16.21
N ILE A 20 11.20 2.80 -15.97
CA ILE A 20 11.24 1.76 -17.00
C ILE A 20 9.94 0.97 -16.89
N THR A 21 9.21 0.85 -17.98
CA THR A 21 7.92 0.17 -18.06
C THR A 21 7.98 -1.04 -18.99
N GLY A 22 6.91 -1.84 -19.04
CA GLY A 22 6.79 -2.98 -19.97
C GLY A 22 6.87 -4.35 -19.29
N TYR A 23 7.17 -4.40 -17.99
CA TYR A 23 7.12 -5.65 -17.22
C TYR A 23 5.68 -6.12 -17.01
N LYS A 24 5.42 -7.41 -17.23
CA LYS A 24 4.07 -7.99 -17.13
C LYS A 24 3.57 -8.12 -15.69
N GLY A 25 4.48 -8.13 -14.73
CA GLY A 25 4.11 -8.26 -13.32
C GLY A 25 5.30 -8.17 -12.37
N THR A 26 5.03 -8.29 -11.08
CA THR A 26 6.04 -8.15 -10.02
C THR A 26 7.14 -9.21 -10.11
N SER A 27 6.83 -10.43 -10.53
CA SER A 27 7.83 -11.49 -10.72
C SER A 27 8.87 -11.11 -11.77
N ASP A 28 8.44 -10.50 -12.89
CA ASP A 28 9.35 -10.06 -13.96
C ASP A 28 10.21 -8.88 -13.48
N GLN A 29 9.64 -7.97 -12.68
CA GLN A 29 10.38 -6.86 -12.08
C GLN A 29 11.45 -7.35 -11.09
N LEU A 30 11.13 -8.33 -10.25
CA LEU A 30 12.10 -8.93 -9.34
C LEU A 30 13.22 -9.63 -10.10
N LEU A 31 12.92 -10.35 -11.17
CA LEU A 31 13.91 -10.99 -12.01
C LEU A 31 14.82 -9.97 -12.71
N ALA A 32 14.25 -8.87 -13.20
CA ALA A 32 15.01 -7.77 -13.80
C ALA A 32 15.92 -7.08 -12.78
N LEU A 33 15.47 -6.92 -11.54
CA LEU A 33 16.28 -6.41 -10.43
C LEU A 33 17.45 -7.35 -10.11
N GLU A 34 17.19 -8.65 -10.00
CA GLU A 34 18.23 -9.67 -9.76
C GLU A 34 19.30 -9.70 -10.86
N ARG A 35 18.89 -9.40 -12.11
CA ARG A 35 19.80 -9.35 -13.27
C ARG A 35 20.49 -8.01 -13.47
N GLY A 36 20.15 -6.99 -12.66
CA GLY A 36 20.69 -5.65 -12.81
C GLY A 36 20.17 -4.91 -14.04
N GLU A 37 19.04 -5.34 -14.62
CA GLU A 37 18.38 -4.63 -15.72
C GLU A 37 17.69 -3.35 -15.22
N ILE A 38 17.31 -3.33 -13.96
CA ILE A 38 16.79 -2.16 -13.23
C ILE A 38 17.47 -2.05 -11.87
N ASP A 39 17.65 -0.82 -11.39
CA ASP A 39 18.31 -0.53 -10.12
C ASP A 39 17.36 -0.59 -8.92
N GLY A 40 16.05 -0.55 -9.15
CA GLY A 40 15.04 -0.55 -8.09
C GLY A 40 13.63 -0.79 -8.61
N SER A 41 12.73 -1.10 -7.70
CA SER A 41 11.30 -1.25 -8.01
C SER A 41 10.44 -0.82 -6.82
N ALA A 42 9.21 -0.36 -7.10
CA ALA A 42 8.20 -0.08 -6.09
C ALA A 42 7.11 -1.16 -6.13
N MET A 43 7.03 -1.94 -5.07
CA MET A 43 6.10 -3.07 -4.96
C MET A 43 5.69 -3.33 -3.51
N ALA A 44 4.69 -4.17 -3.29
CA ALA A 44 4.31 -4.59 -1.95
C ALA A 44 5.44 -5.42 -1.32
N TYR A 45 5.82 -5.08 -0.09
CA TYR A 45 6.88 -5.78 0.65
C TYR A 45 6.54 -7.26 0.88
N SER A 46 5.29 -7.57 1.20
CA SER A 46 4.79 -8.95 1.32
C SER A 46 5.01 -9.78 0.05
N THR A 47 4.96 -9.15 -1.12
CA THR A 47 5.25 -9.85 -2.39
C THR A 47 6.72 -10.23 -2.49
N VAL A 48 7.64 -9.37 -2.04
CA VAL A 48 9.06 -9.69 -1.99
C VAL A 48 9.31 -10.87 -1.06
N LEU A 49 8.72 -10.84 0.14
CA LEU A 49 8.87 -11.92 1.12
C LEU A 49 8.31 -13.27 0.62
N THR A 50 7.25 -13.23 -0.18
CA THR A 50 6.62 -14.45 -0.73
C THR A 50 7.40 -15.01 -1.92
N LEU A 51 7.75 -14.14 -2.88
CA LEU A 51 8.36 -14.57 -4.15
C LEU A 51 9.88 -14.76 -4.05
N ARG A 52 10.54 -13.98 -3.20
CA ARG A 52 12.01 -13.96 -3.07
C ARG A 52 12.44 -13.74 -1.62
N PRO A 53 12.05 -14.65 -0.70
CA PRO A 53 12.40 -14.52 0.73
C PRO A 53 13.93 -14.41 0.94
N ASN A 54 14.71 -15.06 0.10
CA ASN A 54 16.16 -15.06 0.21
C ASN A 54 16.78 -13.69 -0.02
N LEU A 55 16.24 -12.86 -0.92
CA LEU A 55 16.78 -11.53 -1.21
C LEU A 55 16.80 -10.64 0.04
N HIS A 56 15.75 -10.71 0.84
CA HIS A 56 15.67 -9.94 2.07
C HIS A 56 16.62 -10.52 3.15
N GLN A 57 16.59 -11.84 3.34
CA GLN A 57 17.41 -12.52 4.35
C GLN A 57 18.92 -12.38 4.06
N ALA A 58 19.34 -12.50 2.81
CA ALA A 58 20.71 -12.32 2.38
C ALA A 58 21.15 -10.85 2.31
N LYS A 59 20.24 -9.89 2.55
CA LYS A 59 20.49 -8.45 2.39
C LYS A 59 20.96 -8.07 0.98
N GLU A 60 20.50 -8.80 -0.02
CA GLU A 60 20.77 -8.52 -1.43
C GLU A 60 19.95 -7.37 -1.98
N ILE A 61 18.89 -6.98 -1.27
CA ILE A 61 18.08 -5.81 -1.56
C ILE A 61 18.08 -4.85 -0.37
N SER A 62 18.02 -3.56 -0.66
CA SER A 62 17.82 -2.51 0.34
C SER A 62 16.44 -1.89 0.17
N VAL A 63 15.62 -1.91 1.23
CA VAL A 63 14.38 -1.16 1.26
C VAL A 63 14.70 0.28 1.63
N LEU A 64 14.47 1.21 0.70
CA LEU A 64 14.85 2.61 0.86
C LEU A 64 13.75 3.47 1.48
N LEU A 65 12.49 3.08 1.28
CA LEU A 65 11.32 3.88 1.61
C LEU A 65 10.11 2.98 1.83
N GLN A 66 9.24 3.36 2.75
CA GLN A 66 7.94 2.72 2.95
C GLN A 66 6.81 3.68 2.62
N ILE A 67 5.73 3.14 2.05
CA ILE A 67 4.49 3.86 1.83
C ILE A 67 3.40 3.21 2.67
N GLY A 68 2.90 3.95 3.63
CA GLY A 68 1.90 3.50 4.59
C GLY A 68 1.72 4.52 5.70
N ARG A 69 0.82 4.25 6.63
CA ARG A 69 0.57 5.10 7.81
C ARG A 69 1.51 4.79 8.97
N ALA A 70 2.00 3.56 9.02
CA ALA A 70 2.94 3.11 10.02
C ALA A 70 4.06 2.30 9.36
N LYS A 71 5.20 2.25 10.01
CA LYS A 71 6.32 1.41 9.57
C LYS A 71 5.99 -0.06 9.76
N HIS A 72 6.44 -0.88 8.83
CA HIS A 72 6.39 -2.32 8.97
C HIS A 72 7.30 -2.77 10.12
N SER A 73 6.87 -3.78 10.90
CA SER A 73 7.63 -4.29 12.05
C SER A 73 9.05 -4.73 11.69
N ASP A 74 9.23 -5.32 10.52
CA ASP A 74 10.53 -5.81 10.03
C ASP A 74 11.41 -4.69 9.47
N LEU A 75 10.86 -3.48 9.29
CA LEU A 75 11.53 -2.34 8.66
C LEU A 75 11.52 -1.07 9.55
N PRO A 76 11.83 -1.17 10.86
CA PRO A 76 11.64 -0.05 11.79
C PRO A 76 12.52 1.16 11.46
N ASN A 77 13.66 0.93 10.82
CA ASN A 77 14.64 1.96 10.48
C ASN A 77 14.47 2.55 9.07
N VAL A 78 13.57 1.98 8.26
CA VAL A 78 13.27 2.51 6.92
C VAL A 78 12.27 3.65 7.06
N PRO A 79 12.52 4.83 6.45
CA PRO A 79 11.61 5.96 6.59
C PRO A 79 10.29 5.74 5.85
N LEU A 80 9.21 6.34 6.37
CA LEU A 80 7.97 6.53 5.64
C LEU A 80 8.11 7.69 4.65
N LEU A 81 7.41 7.63 3.52
CA LEU A 81 7.33 8.75 2.59
C LEU A 81 6.86 10.03 3.28
N SER A 82 5.87 9.92 4.17
CA SER A 82 5.34 11.04 4.94
C SER A 82 6.37 11.72 5.87
N GLU A 83 7.38 10.98 6.33
CA GLU A 83 8.47 11.53 7.15
C GLU A 83 9.47 12.37 6.32
N LEU A 84 9.58 12.08 5.02
CA LEU A 84 10.49 12.78 4.12
C LEU A 84 9.86 14.00 3.44
N VAL A 85 8.54 14.08 3.43
CA VAL A 85 7.80 15.19 2.85
C VAL A 85 7.89 16.43 3.75
N LYS A 86 8.33 17.56 3.18
CA LYS A 86 8.65 18.77 3.96
C LYS A 86 7.43 19.58 4.35
N SER A 87 6.45 19.74 3.45
CA SER A 87 5.27 20.57 3.71
C SER A 87 4.10 19.76 4.27
N GLU A 88 3.30 20.38 5.13
CA GLU A 88 2.08 19.76 5.68
C GLU A 88 1.02 19.56 4.60
N GLU A 89 0.95 20.47 3.63
CA GLU A 89 0.07 20.37 2.47
C GLU A 89 0.40 19.13 1.62
N ASP A 90 1.67 18.88 1.37
CA ASP A 90 2.11 17.69 0.61
C ASP A 90 1.90 16.41 1.41
N ARG A 91 2.11 16.43 2.72
CA ARG A 91 1.80 15.28 3.59
C ARG A 91 0.32 14.91 3.53
N ALA A 92 -0.57 15.91 3.62
CA ALA A 92 -2.00 15.69 3.51
C ALA A 92 -2.40 15.13 2.13
N ALA A 93 -1.80 15.66 1.05
CA ALA A 93 -2.03 15.16 -0.31
C ALA A 93 -1.51 13.72 -0.49
N VAL A 94 -0.33 13.39 0.04
CA VAL A 94 0.24 12.04 0.04
C VAL A 94 -0.68 11.07 0.79
N ALA A 95 -1.24 11.48 1.92
CA ALA A 95 -2.21 10.66 2.66
C ALA A 95 -3.45 10.36 1.82
N VAL A 96 -4.04 11.36 1.15
CA VAL A 96 -5.20 11.15 0.25
C VAL A 96 -4.87 10.15 -0.86
N ILE A 97 -3.66 10.19 -1.42
CA ILE A 97 -3.26 9.31 -2.52
C ILE A 97 -3.05 7.87 -2.04
N PHE A 98 -2.42 7.69 -0.88
CA PHE A 98 -1.89 6.39 -0.45
C PHE A 98 -2.65 5.70 0.67
N ASP A 99 -3.52 6.41 1.41
CA ASP A 99 -4.33 5.80 2.49
C ASP A 99 -5.22 4.67 1.98
N LYS A 100 -5.56 4.68 0.69
CA LYS A 100 -6.29 3.56 0.06
C LYS A 100 -5.56 2.21 0.18
N TYR A 101 -4.24 2.22 0.30
CA TYR A 101 -3.47 0.97 0.46
C TYR A 101 -3.67 0.31 1.82
N GLU A 102 -4.10 1.08 2.83
CA GLU A 102 -4.49 0.52 4.13
C GLU A 102 -5.68 -0.43 4.01
N MET A 103 -6.62 -0.16 3.07
CA MET A 103 -7.75 -1.05 2.83
C MET A 103 -7.34 -2.42 2.28
N GLY A 104 -6.20 -2.52 1.64
CA GLY A 104 -5.71 -3.76 1.05
C GLY A 104 -6.67 -4.31 -0.01
N ARG A 105 -7.33 -5.41 0.30
CA ARG A 105 -8.32 -6.10 -0.54
C ARG A 105 -9.66 -6.16 0.17
N PRO A 106 -10.44 -5.08 0.16
CA PRO A 106 -11.69 -5.00 0.91
C PRO A 106 -12.79 -5.84 0.24
N PHE A 107 -13.68 -6.39 1.07
CA PHE A 107 -14.93 -6.97 0.63
C PHE A 107 -16.01 -5.89 0.61
N PHE A 108 -16.80 -5.84 -0.44
CA PHE A 108 -17.86 -4.85 -0.63
C PHE A 108 -19.22 -5.52 -0.64
N ALA A 109 -20.22 -4.83 -0.06
CA ALA A 109 -21.62 -5.10 -0.30
C ALA A 109 -22.17 -4.05 -1.27
N PRO A 110 -23.07 -4.41 -2.23
CA PRO A 110 -23.70 -3.44 -3.10
C PRO A 110 -24.58 -2.48 -2.31
N THR A 111 -24.87 -1.32 -2.90
CA THR A 111 -25.83 -0.36 -2.35
C THR A 111 -27.22 -0.99 -2.23
N GLY A 112 -27.95 -0.66 -1.15
CA GLY A 112 -29.30 -1.20 -0.92
C GLY A 112 -29.34 -2.52 -0.14
N VAL A 113 -28.20 -3.12 0.24
CA VAL A 113 -28.19 -4.24 1.18
C VAL A 113 -28.67 -3.75 2.55
N PRO A 114 -29.67 -4.40 3.19
CA PRO A 114 -30.17 -4.00 4.50
C PRO A 114 -29.05 -3.93 5.55
N ALA A 115 -29.12 -2.93 6.42
CA ALA A 115 -28.07 -2.67 7.43
C ALA A 115 -27.81 -3.87 8.35
N GLU A 116 -28.86 -4.62 8.70
CA GLU A 116 -28.76 -5.85 9.49
C GLU A 116 -27.92 -6.94 8.81
N ARG A 117 -28.03 -7.08 7.47
CA ARG A 117 -27.23 -8.01 6.70
C ARG A 117 -25.77 -7.56 6.59
N VAL A 118 -25.53 -6.27 6.44
CA VAL A 118 -24.18 -5.70 6.47
C VAL A 118 -23.54 -5.95 7.84
N ALA A 119 -24.28 -5.75 8.93
CA ALA A 119 -23.79 -6.04 10.28
C ALA A 119 -23.45 -7.52 10.47
N LEU A 120 -24.31 -8.43 9.98
CA LEU A 120 -24.06 -9.87 10.02
C LEU A 120 -22.81 -10.25 9.24
N LEU A 121 -22.62 -9.73 8.02
CA LEU A 121 -21.45 -10.00 7.19
C LEU A 121 -20.16 -9.48 7.85
N ARG A 122 -20.18 -8.29 8.47
CA ARG A 122 -19.05 -7.77 9.23
C ARG A 122 -18.70 -8.66 10.41
N ALA A 123 -19.70 -9.08 11.19
CA ALA A 123 -19.48 -9.97 12.32
C ALA A 123 -18.92 -11.34 11.88
N ALA A 124 -19.43 -11.90 10.78
CA ALA A 124 -18.93 -13.15 10.22
C ALA A 124 -17.47 -13.01 9.75
N PHE A 125 -17.13 -11.92 9.08
CA PHE A 125 -15.74 -11.62 8.68
C PHE A 125 -14.82 -11.52 9.91
N ASP A 126 -15.20 -10.73 10.91
CA ASP A 126 -14.40 -10.54 12.12
C ASP A 126 -14.21 -11.86 12.90
N ALA A 127 -15.21 -12.76 12.88
CA ALA A 127 -15.12 -14.08 13.48
C ALA A 127 -14.17 -14.99 12.66
N SER A 128 -14.30 -14.99 11.34
CA SER A 128 -13.43 -15.79 10.45
C SER A 128 -11.96 -15.39 10.59
N MET A 129 -11.66 -14.11 10.75
CA MET A 129 -10.28 -13.64 10.94
C MET A 129 -9.64 -14.07 12.27
N LYS A 130 -10.43 -14.58 13.20
CA LYS A 130 -9.98 -15.14 14.49
C LYS A 130 -10.00 -16.66 14.52
N ASP A 131 -10.46 -17.28 13.44
CA ASP A 131 -10.55 -18.73 13.34
C ASP A 131 -9.15 -19.37 13.34
N PRO A 132 -8.86 -20.31 14.25
CA PRO A 132 -7.56 -20.93 14.37
C PRO A 132 -7.12 -21.72 13.13
N GLU A 133 -8.07 -22.33 12.40
CA GLU A 133 -7.78 -23.14 11.20
C GLU A 133 -7.39 -22.19 10.05
N LEU A 134 -8.13 -21.09 9.87
CA LEU A 134 -7.79 -20.07 8.89
C LEU A 134 -6.40 -19.46 9.16
N ILE A 135 -6.11 -19.13 10.42
CA ILE A 135 -4.80 -18.55 10.82
C ILE A 135 -3.68 -19.56 10.56
N ALA A 136 -3.88 -20.84 10.88
CA ALA A 136 -2.91 -21.90 10.64
C ALA A 136 -2.65 -22.10 9.14
N GLU A 137 -3.69 -22.09 8.33
CA GLU A 137 -3.56 -22.24 6.86
C GLU A 137 -2.89 -21.02 6.23
N ALA A 138 -3.23 -19.80 6.63
CA ALA A 138 -2.57 -18.60 6.18
C ALA A 138 -1.07 -18.64 6.50
N LYS A 139 -0.70 -19.04 7.72
CA LYS A 139 0.69 -19.20 8.13
C LYS A 139 1.44 -20.24 7.29
N LYS A 140 0.82 -21.38 7.00
CA LYS A 140 1.37 -22.44 6.15
C LYS A 140 1.65 -21.95 4.74
N GLN A 141 0.74 -21.12 4.20
CA GLN A 141 0.88 -20.49 2.89
C GLN A 141 1.77 -19.24 2.90
N LYS A 142 2.32 -18.85 4.06
CA LYS A 142 3.12 -17.63 4.24
C LYS A 142 2.37 -16.35 3.86
N LEU A 143 1.06 -16.33 4.05
CA LEU A 143 0.23 -15.17 3.84
C LEU A 143 0.27 -14.28 5.08
N GLU A 144 0.52 -13.00 4.85
CA GLU A 144 0.39 -11.99 5.89
C GLU A 144 -1.10 -11.73 6.17
N MET A 145 -1.48 -11.84 7.44
CA MET A 145 -2.84 -11.55 7.90
C MET A 145 -2.83 -10.28 8.75
N ASN A 146 -3.40 -9.22 8.19
CA ASN A 146 -3.60 -7.94 8.89
C ASN A 146 -5.03 -7.44 8.64
N PRO A 147 -6.04 -8.13 9.23
CA PRO A 147 -7.44 -7.84 8.96
C PRO A 147 -7.87 -6.51 9.56
N LEU A 148 -8.62 -5.72 8.79
CA LEU A 148 -9.28 -4.50 9.22
C LEU A 148 -10.79 -4.73 9.30
N GLY A 149 -11.39 -4.41 10.44
CA GLY A 149 -12.85 -4.47 10.61
C GLY A 149 -13.59 -3.50 9.72
N GLY A 150 -14.81 -3.86 9.31
CA GLY A 150 -15.61 -3.06 8.38
C GLY A 150 -15.90 -1.62 8.85
N ALA A 151 -16.00 -1.38 10.16
CA ALA A 151 -16.15 -0.03 10.71
C ALA A 151 -14.90 0.83 10.47
N HIS A 152 -13.70 0.26 10.62
CA HIS A 152 -12.44 0.95 10.35
C HIS A 152 -12.32 1.33 8.87
N VAL A 153 -12.62 0.38 7.97
CA VAL A 153 -12.59 0.62 6.53
C VAL A 153 -13.59 1.70 6.13
N GLN A 154 -14.81 1.68 6.71
CA GLN A 154 -15.81 2.73 6.47
C GLN A 154 -15.30 4.11 6.92
N ALA A 155 -14.75 4.21 8.12
CA ALA A 155 -14.21 5.46 8.64
C ALA A 155 -13.03 5.99 7.78
N LEU A 156 -12.22 5.10 7.22
CA LEU A 156 -11.17 5.47 6.27
C LEU A 156 -11.75 6.09 4.99
N ILE A 157 -12.78 5.44 4.42
CA ILE A 157 -13.47 5.93 3.23
C ILE A 157 -14.10 7.31 3.52
N ASP A 158 -14.83 7.45 4.61
CA ASP A 158 -15.51 8.70 5.00
C ASP A 158 -14.48 9.84 5.15
N ARG A 159 -13.33 9.57 5.77
CA ARG A 159 -12.23 10.53 5.88
C ARG A 159 -11.66 10.94 4.52
N LEU A 160 -11.45 9.98 3.60
CA LEU A 160 -10.94 10.28 2.27
C LEU A 160 -11.91 11.16 1.49
N TYR A 161 -13.21 10.87 1.55
CA TYR A 161 -14.25 11.66 0.88
C TYR A 161 -14.48 13.03 1.52
N SER A 162 -14.20 13.20 2.80
CA SER A 162 -14.28 14.49 3.51
C SER A 162 -13.01 15.33 3.41
N SER A 163 -12.03 14.91 2.61
CA SER A 163 -10.78 15.66 2.44
C SER A 163 -11.03 17.06 1.87
N PRO A 164 -10.40 18.11 2.40
CA PRO A 164 -10.55 19.47 1.89
C PRO A 164 -10.23 19.56 0.40
N GLU A 165 -10.99 20.35 -0.36
CA GLU A 165 -10.79 20.53 -1.80
C GLU A 165 -9.35 20.91 -2.16
N LYS A 166 -8.72 21.78 -1.36
CA LYS A 166 -7.33 22.18 -1.52
C LYS A 166 -6.39 20.98 -1.49
N THR A 167 -6.61 20.04 -0.55
CA THR A 167 -5.82 18.81 -0.42
C THR A 167 -6.01 17.89 -1.63
N VAL A 168 -7.27 17.78 -2.09
CA VAL A 168 -7.59 16.98 -3.28
C VAL A 168 -6.94 17.58 -4.54
N GLN A 169 -6.97 18.90 -4.69
CA GLN A 169 -6.30 19.60 -5.79
C GLN A 169 -4.79 19.36 -5.75
N ARG A 170 -4.18 19.47 -4.58
CA ARG A 170 -2.74 19.18 -4.43
C ARG A 170 -2.42 17.72 -4.78
N ALA A 171 -3.26 16.78 -4.37
CA ALA A 171 -3.12 15.37 -4.75
C ALA A 171 -3.20 15.18 -6.28
N ARG A 172 -4.13 15.86 -6.97
CA ARG A 172 -4.22 15.84 -8.44
C ARG A 172 -2.95 16.38 -9.12
N GLN A 173 -2.37 17.47 -8.57
CA GLN A 173 -1.09 18.01 -9.04
C GLN A 173 0.03 16.99 -8.94
N LEU A 174 0.13 16.34 -7.79
CA LEU A 174 1.13 15.29 -7.58
C LEU A 174 0.94 14.09 -8.52
N LEU A 175 -0.31 13.77 -8.85
CA LEU A 175 -0.66 12.71 -9.81
C LEU A 175 -0.47 13.11 -11.27
N GLY A 176 -0.36 14.41 -11.58
CA GLY A 176 -0.32 14.91 -12.97
C GLY A 176 -1.66 14.74 -13.69
N THR A 177 -2.77 14.80 -12.97
CA THR A 177 -4.14 14.63 -13.48
C THR A 177 -4.94 15.94 -13.48
N GLU A 178 -4.25 17.07 -13.49
CA GLU A 178 -4.88 18.38 -13.67
C GLU A 178 -5.54 18.44 -15.07
N LYS A 179 -6.81 18.80 -15.07
CA LYS A 179 -7.54 19.23 -16.27
C LYS A 179 -7.77 20.73 -16.22
#